data_9b6b88aae71c965c1c61b20c1b6cd339
#
_entry.id   9b6b88aae71c965c1c61b20c1b6cd339
#
_cell.length_a   1.000
_cell.length_b   1.000
_cell.length_c   1.000
_cell.angle_alpha   90.00
_cell.angle_beta   90.00
_cell.angle_gamma   90.00
#
_symmetry.space_group_name_H-M   'P 1'
#
loop_
_entity.id
_entity.type
_entity.pdbx_description
1 polymer ?
#
loop_
_entity_poly.entity_id
_entity_poly.type
_entity_poly.pdbx_seq_one_letter_code
_entity_poly.pdbx_strand_id
1 'polypeptide(L)'
;YNMSGMAIKGSVPVRNFDAVYIASIVIDNLTHNCKDTDGNIMNFNACTLGSTGKKKDDDYSGDIDIAVELEFSDNNINAIENCIRNKICPVFSDNKPQIKVSSGFHIISFGVKWVSDIVQVDLMFSNDIEYSKFMYHSPDYRNNESNFKGLYRTNLLIDLASFIPTNIPDVYNDEHVLTDFWKYTLTYDKGLFLRHKTYKGKRGLLKNPVTVKEDDKFITNDINEIIKFILGETATFTDTNSFETLIDFVFSKNYKYDNTVIFNVLKEYLNDKRHKDKILDIISYINKAIVNWLDDSNKELYISCLTESLLKEIIFIKIIIL
;
A
#
# COMPACT_ATOMS: atom_id res chain seq x y z
N TYR A 1 -8.32 -7.48 5.71
CA TYR A 1 -8.78 -6.74 4.54
C TYR A 1 -8.21 -7.41 3.29
N ASN A 2 -9.05 -8.18 2.55
CA ASN A 2 -8.69 -8.64 1.22
C ASN A 2 -8.81 -7.44 0.28
N MET A 3 -7.69 -6.86 -0.12
CA MET A 3 -7.63 -5.73 -1.04
C MET A 3 -7.45 -6.15 -2.51
N SER A 4 -7.60 -7.42 -2.86
CA SER A 4 -7.49 -7.87 -4.24
C SER A 4 -8.73 -8.63 -4.69
N GLY A 5 -9.35 -8.17 -5.77
CA GLY A 5 -10.31 -8.92 -6.57
C GLY A 5 -11.66 -9.29 -5.95
N MET A 6 -12.10 -8.66 -4.83
CA MET A 6 -13.35 -9.02 -4.15
C MET A 6 -14.38 -7.88 -4.04
N ALA A 7 -14.09 -6.70 -4.61
CA ALA A 7 -15.04 -5.59 -4.56
C ALA A 7 -16.25 -5.84 -5.47
N ILE A 8 -16.04 -6.51 -6.59
CA ILE A 8 -17.04 -6.83 -7.60
C ILE A 8 -17.44 -8.30 -7.46
N LYS A 9 -18.71 -8.53 -7.24
CA LYS A 9 -19.24 -9.88 -7.05
C LYS A 9 -19.10 -10.73 -8.31
N GLY A 10 -18.45 -11.89 -8.17
CA GLY A 10 -18.27 -12.84 -9.26
C GLY A 10 -17.09 -12.52 -10.19
N SER A 11 -16.25 -11.56 -9.83
CA SER A 11 -15.00 -11.34 -10.56
C SER A 11 -14.05 -12.53 -10.41
N VAL A 12 -13.30 -12.79 -11.46
CA VAL A 12 -12.28 -13.84 -11.51
C VAL A 12 -10.92 -13.27 -11.90
N PRO A 13 -9.82 -13.95 -11.53
CA PRO A 13 -8.50 -13.58 -11.99
C PRO A 13 -8.39 -13.63 -13.50
N VAL A 14 -7.62 -12.72 -14.09
CA VAL A 14 -7.39 -12.59 -15.52
C VAL A 14 -5.91 -12.80 -15.86
N ARG A 15 -5.59 -13.39 -17.02
CA ARG A 15 -4.21 -13.51 -17.48
C ARG A 15 -3.61 -12.12 -17.70
N ASN A 16 -2.33 -11.99 -17.42
CA ASN A 16 -1.67 -10.68 -17.51
C ASN A 16 -1.71 -10.08 -18.93
N PHE A 17 -1.60 -10.90 -19.97
CA PHE A 17 -1.78 -10.45 -21.34
C PHE A 17 -3.16 -9.80 -21.55
N ASP A 18 -4.22 -10.45 -21.09
CA ASP A 18 -5.60 -9.93 -21.18
C ASP A 18 -5.77 -8.70 -20.28
N ALA A 19 -5.17 -8.69 -19.08
CA ALA A 19 -5.21 -7.55 -18.16
C ALA A 19 -4.61 -6.28 -18.77
N VAL A 20 -3.47 -6.40 -19.45
CA VAL A 20 -2.83 -5.28 -20.15
C VAL A 20 -3.72 -4.76 -21.28
N TYR A 21 -4.35 -5.65 -22.02
CA TYR A 21 -5.25 -5.27 -23.11
C TYR A 21 -6.51 -4.57 -22.59
N ILE A 22 -7.16 -5.11 -21.55
CA ILE A 22 -8.31 -4.49 -20.89
C ILE A 22 -7.91 -3.11 -20.35
N ALA A 23 -6.78 -3.01 -19.65
CA ALA A 23 -6.30 -1.76 -19.09
C ALA A 23 -6.09 -0.69 -20.18
N SER A 24 -5.53 -1.07 -21.33
CA SER A 24 -5.32 -0.13 -22.45
C SER A 24 -6.63 0.45 -22.98
N ILE A 25 -7.66 -0.39 -23.15
CA ILE A 25 -8.99 0.05 -23.58
C ILE A 25 -9.63 0.97 -22.52
N VAL A 26 -9.52 0.61 -21.24
CA VAL A 26 -10.06 1.41 -20.15
C VAL A 26 -9.39 2.78 -20.11
N ILE A 27 -8.05 2.83 -20.14
CA ILE A 27 -7.29 4.08 -20.10
C ILE A 27 -7.62 4.97 -21.31
N ASP A 28 -7.66 4.41 -22.51
CA ASP A 28 -8.00 5.14 -23.72
C ASP A 28 -9.38 5.80 -23.62
N ASN A 29 -10.38 5.05 -23.17
CA ASN A 29 -11.73 5.60 -22.98
C ASN A 29 -11.81 6.63 -21.84
N LEU A 30 -11.10 6.43 -20.75
CA LEU A 30 -11.03 7.40 -19.65
C LEU A 30 -10.47 8.74 -20.13
N THR A 31 -9.36 8.72 -20.84
CA THR A 31 -8.63 9.95 -21.22
C THR A 31 -9.24 10.68 -22.43
N HIS A 32 -10.00 9.98 -23.28
CA HIS A 32 -10.53 10.58 -24.50
C HIS A 32 -12.06 10.78 -24.51
N ASN A 33 -12.79 10.04 -23.67
CA ASN A 33 -14.26 10.00 -23.75
C ASN A 33 -14.98 10.44 -22.47
N CYS A 34 -14.28 10.59 -21.35
CA CYS A 34 -14.88 11.08 -20.13
C CYS A 34 -15.19 12.57 -20.23
N LYS A 35 -16.40 12.94 -19.79
CA LYS A 35 -16.87 14.32 -19.78
C LYS A 35 -17.22 14.76 -18.38
N ASP A 36 -16.91 16.02 -18.08
CA ASP A 36 -17.36 16.69 -16.86
C ASP A 36 -18.87 16.97 -16.87
N THR A 37 -19.37 17.58 -15.83
CA THR A 37 -20.78 17.98 -15.68
C THR A 37 -21.26 18.97 -16.74
N ASP A 38 -20.35 19.73 -17.33
CA ASP A 38 -20.62 20.73 -18.36
C ASP A 38 -20.53 20.14 -19.77
N GLY A 39 -20.16 18.87 -19.89
CA GLY A 39 -20.04 18.13 -21.15
C GLY A 39 -18.69 18.28 -21.87
N ASN A 40 -17.70 18.93 -21.24
CA ASN A 40 -16.34 19.04 -21.78
C ASN A 40 -15.57 17.76 -21.51
N ILE A 41 -14.66 17.41 -22.43
CA ILE A 41 -13.74 16.28 -22.22
C ILE A 41 -12.81 16.63 -21.05
N MET A 42 -12.74 15.71 -20.09
CA MET A 42 -11.83 15.82 -18.95
C MET A 42 -10.40 15.55 -19.42
N ASN A 43 -9.48 16.39 -18.95
CA ASN A 43 -8.04 16.21 -19.26
C ASN A 43 -7.30 15.76 -17.99
N PHE A 44 -6.87 14.52 -17.97
CA PHE A 44 -6.09 13.92 -16.87
C PHE A 44 -5.24 12.76 -17.38
N ASN A 45 -4.21 12.40 -16.61
CA ASN A 45 -3.37 11.26 -16.88
C ASN A 45 -3.93 10.00 -16.22
N ALA A 46 -3.71 8.86 -16.86
CA ALA A 46 -3.99 7.55 -16.28
C ALA A 46 -2.91 6.53 -16.67
N CYS A 47 -2.60 5.61 -15.77
CA CYS A 47 -1.65 4.53 -16.04
C CYS A 47 -1.96 3.28 -15.22
N THR A 48 -1.45 2.13 -15.68
CA THR A 48 -1.53 0.88 -14.91
C THR A 48 -0.67 0.95 -13.65
N LEU A 49 -1.17 0.32 -12.59
CA LEU A 49 -0.48 0.14 -11.32
C LEU A 49 -0.36 -1.35 -10.95
N GLY A 50 0.12 -1.60 -9.75
CA GLY A 50 0.14 -2.93 -9.14
C GLY A 50 0.90 -3.95 -9.97
N SER A 51 0.26 -5.05 -10.26
CA SER A 51 0.88 -6.17 -10.97
C SER A 51 0.62 -6.20 -12.48
N THR A 52 -0.31 -5.40 -12.97
CA THR A 52 -0.67 -5.36 -14.40
C THR A 52 0.52 -4.91 -15.25
N GLY A 53 0.83 -5.66 -16.30
CA GLY A 53 1.98 -5.40 -17.20
C GLY A 53 3.34 -5.81 -16.63
N LYS A 54 3.40 -6.35 -15.42
CA LYS A 54 4.62 -6.83 -14.79
C LYS A 54 4.74 -8.35 -14.73
N LYS A 55 3.69 -9.13 -14.71
CA LYS A 55 3.67 -10.58 -14.72
C LYS A 55 3.94 -11.14 -16.11
N LYS A 56 4.44 -12.36 -16.18
CA LYS A 56 4.49 -13.07 -17.46
C LYS A 56 3.09 -13.10 -18.06
N ASP A 57 3.00 -13.18 -19.37
CA ASP A 57 1.73 -13.13 -20.09
C ASP A 57 0.71 -14.17 -19.60
N ASP A 58 1.18 -15.36 -19.24
CA ASP A 58 0.35 -16.45 -18.76
C ASP A 58 0.06 -16.43 -17.25
N ASP A 59 0.71 -15.56 -16.49
CA ASP A 59 0.41 -15.39 -15.06
C ASP A 59 -0.93 -14.69 -14.85
N TYR A 60 -1.59 -14.95 -13.71
CA TYR A 60 -2.88 -14.37 -13.40
C TYR A 60 -2.78 -13.19 -12.42
N SER A 61 -3.53 -12.13 -12.70
CA SER A 61 -3.80 -11.01 -11.78
C SER A 61 -5.21 -11.13 -11.22
N GLY A 62 -5.41 -10.80 -9.94
CA GLY A 62 -6.74 -10.85 -9.31
C GLY A 62 -7.65 -9.71 -9.74
N ASP A 63 -7.05 -8.59 -10.09
CA ASP A 63 -7.67 -7.33 -10.49
C ASP A 63 -6.73 -6.55 -11.41
N ILE A 64 -7.25 -5.46 -11.97
CA ILE A 64 -6.51 -4.53 -12.81
C ILE A 64 -6.51 -3.18 -12.11
N ASP A 65 -5.35 -2.74 -11.61
CA ASP A 65 -5.19 -1.45 -10.96
C ASP A 65 -4.80 -0.37 -11.96
N ILE A 66 -5.51 0.76 -11.95
CA ILE A 66 -5.26 1.93 -12.81
C ILE A 66 -5.25 3.18 -11.93
N ALA A 67 -4.15 3.95 -11.94
CA ALA A 67 -4.14 5.29 -11.38
C ALA A 67 -4.86 6.26 -12.30
N VAL A 68 -5.61 7.18 -11.72
CA VAL A 68 -6.19 8.34 -12.41
C VAL A 68 -5.77 9.61 -11.68
N GLU A 69 -5.19 10.56 -12.42
CA GLU A 69 -4.68 11.82 -11.86
C GLU A 69 -5.82 12.84 -11.72
N LEU A 70 -6.69 12.55 -10.77
CA LEU A 70 -7.85 13.36 -10.44
C LEU A 70 -8.06 13.43 -8.92
N GLU A 71 -8.54 14.58 -8.46
CA GLU A 71 -9.01 14.70 -7.09
C GLU A 71 -10.26 13.80 -6.87
N PHE A 72 -10.31 13.12 -5.74
CA PHE A 72 -11.46 12.33 -5.33
C PHE A 72 -12.57 13.24 -4.79
N SER A 73 -13.37 13.78 -5.69
CA SER A 73 -14.50 14.67 -5.41
C SER A 73 -15.79 14.13 -6.01
N ASP A 74 -16.94 14.52 -5.47
CA ASP A 74 -18.26 14.05 -5.96
C ASP A 74 -18.44 14.32 -7.46
N ASN A 75 -17.98 15.46 -7.95
CA ASN A 75 -18.07 15.80 -9.37
C ASN A 75 -17.25 14.84 -10.24
N ASN A 76 -15.99 14.58 -9.86
CA ASN A 76 -15.11 13.67 -10.59
C ASN A 76 -15.60 12.22 -10.49
N ILE A 77 -16.07 11.79 -9.32
CA ILE A 77 -16.66 10.46 -9.12
C ILE A 77 -17.85 10.27 -10.07
N ASN A 78 -18.80 11.22 -10.09
CA ASN A 78 -19.98 11.15 -10.96
C ASN A 78 -19.61 11.15 -12.44
N ALA A 79 -18.64 11.97 -12.86
CA ALA A 79 -18.16 12.03 -14.23
C ALA A 79 -17.53 10.68 -14.65
N ILE A 80 -16.67 10.11 -13.81
CA ILE A 80 -16.02 8.81 -14.06
C ILE A 80 -17.04 7.67 -14.05
N GLU A 81 -18.00 7.62 -13.10
CA GLU A 81 -19.06 6.61 -13.13
C GLU A 81 -19.91 6.67 -14.41
N ASN A 82 -20.24 7.87 -14.88
CA ASN A 82 -20.94 8.05 -16.13
C ASN A 82 -20.11 7.59 -17.34
N CYS A 83 -18.81 7.85 -17.33
CA CYS A 83 -17.89 7.35 -18.34
C CYS A 83 -17.82 5.81 -18.34
N ILE A 84 -17.70 5.19 -17.17
CA ILE A 84 -17.70 3.73 -17.03
C ILE A 84 -18.97 3.15 -17.64
N ARG A 85 -20.15 3.65 -17.27
CA ARG A 85 -21.43 3.15 -17.73
C ARG A 85 -21.68 3.33 -19.21
N ASN A 86 -21.31 4.49 -19.76
CA ASN A 86 -21.74 4.91 -21.08
C ASN A 86 -20.67 4.79 -22.17
N LYS A 87 -19.39 4.65 -21.77
CA LYS A 87 -18.26 4.60 -22.70
C LYS A 87 -17.38 3.37 -22.55
N ILE A 88 -17.05 2.98 -21.32
CA ILE A 88 -16.13 1.87 -21.08
C ILE A 88 -16.85 0.53 -21.17
N CYS A 89 -17.83 0.27 -20.29
CA CYS A 89 -18.48 -1.02 -20.21
C CYS A 89 -19.20 -1.47 -21.48
N PRO A 90 -19.83 -0.58 -22.29
CA PRO A 90 -20.40 -0.98 -23.59
C PRO A 90 -19.39 -1.56 -24.58
N VAL A 91 -18.11 -1.13 -24.53
CA VAL A 91 -17.04 -1.72 -25.35
C VAL A 91 -16.85 -3.20 -25.03
N PHE A 92 -17.07 -3.58 -23.76
CA PHE A 92 -17.04 -4.97 -23.29
C PHE A 92 -18.39 -5.67 -23.33
N SER A 93 -19.37 -5.13 -24.04
CA SER A 93 -20.76 -5.68 -24.14
C SER A 93 -21.45 -5.80 -22.79
N ASP A 94 -21.09 -4.96 -21.81
CA ASP A 94 -21.74 -4.89 -20.50
C ASP A 94 -22.59 -3.61 -20.40
N ASN A 95 -23.92 -3.80 -20.42
CA ASN A 95 -24.88 -2.69 -20.35
C ASN A 95 -25.38 -2.41 -18.91
N LYS A 96 -24.95 -3.20 -17.93
CA LYS A 96 -25.33 -3.05 -16.51
C LYS A 96 -24.13 -3.34 -15.58
N PRO A 97 -23.05 -2.58 -15.67
CA PRO A 97 -21.86 -2.82 -14.88
C PRO A 97 -22.12 -2.70 -13.39
N GLN A 98 -21.48 -3.58 -12.61
CA GLN A 98 -21.35 -3.38 -11.18
C GLN A 98 -20.30 -2.31 -10.94
N ILE A 99 -20.64 -1.28 -10.17
CA ILE A 99 -19.71 -0.21 -9.78
C ILE A 99 -19.80 -0.05 -8.26
N LYS A 100 -18.66 0.10 -7.61
CA LYS A 100 -18.54 0.30 -6.17
C LYS A 100 -17.54 1.43 -5.89
N VAL A 101 -18.00 2.45 -5.17
CA VAL A 101 -17.16 3.56 -4.70
C VAL A 101 -16.70 3.27 -3.28
N SER A 102 -15.41 3.41 -3.03
CA SER A 102 -14.77 3.25 -1.73
C SER A 102 -14.12 4.56 -1.31
N SER A 103 -14.89 5.41 -0.61
CA SER A 103 -14.45 6.77 -0.24
C SER A 103 -13.24 6.78 0.70
N GLY A 104 -13.11 5.79 1.60
CA GLY A 104 -11.98 5.70 2.52
C GLY A 104 -10.65 5.34 1.86
N PHE A 105 -10.67 4.84 0.62
CA PHE A 105 -9.49 4.47 -0.15
C PHE A 105 -9.34 5.25 -1.45
N HIS A 106 -10.27 6.15 -1.76
CA HIS A 106 -10.31 6.91 -3.01
C HIS A 106 -10.28 6.01 -4.26
N ILE A 107 -11.09 4.94 -4.25
CA ILE A 107 -11.14 3.93 -5.32
C ILE A 107 -12.54 3.81 -5.88
N ILE A 108 -12.65 3.69 -7.20
CA ILE A 108 -13.84 3.21 -7.89
C ILE A 108 -13.52 1.84 -8.49
N SER A 109 -14.17 0.79 -7.97
CA SER A 109 -14.10 -0.57 -8.52
C SER A 109 -15.27 -0.83 -9.46
N PHE A 110 -15.02 -1.44 -10.61
CA PHE A 110 -16.08 -1.87 -11.51
C PHE A 110 -15.73 -3.18 -12.23
N GLY A 111 -16.76 -3.89 -12.68
CA GLY A 111 -16.62 -5.11 -13.45
C GLY A 111 -16.64 -4.80 -14.94
N VAL A 112 -15.75 -5.43 -15.70
CA VAL A 112 -15.86 -5.52 -17.16
C VAL A 112 -16.11 -6.96 -17.59
N LYS A 113 -16.99 -7.15 -18.57
CA LYS A 113 -17.23 -8.47 -19.12
C LYS A 113 -16.14 -8.82 -20.11
N TRP A 114 -15.37 -9.87 -19.82
CA TRP A 114 -14.30 -10.36 -20.67
C TRP A 114 -14.55 -11.83 -21.04
N VAL A 115 -14.81 -12.10 -22.31
CA VAL A 115 -15.28 -13.40 -22.81
C VAL A 115 -16.57 -13.81 -22.08
N SER A 116 -16.51 -14.78 -21.14
CA SER A 116 -17.65 -15.23 -20.33
C SER A 116 -17.60 -14.74 -18.88
N ASP A 117 -16.50 -14.13 -18.47
CA ASP A 117 -16.21 -13.83 -17.08
C ASP A 117 -16.33 -12.33 -16.77
N ILE A 118 -16.31 -11.99 -15.49
CA ILE A 118 -16.23 -10.61 -15.02
C ILE A 118 -14.82 -10.40 -14.47
N VAL A 119 -14.14 -9.36 -14.96
CA VAL A 119 -12.82 -8.93 -14.47
C VAL A 119 -13.00 -7.65 -13.70
N GLN A 120 -12.41 -7.56 -12.51
CA GLN A 120 -12.41 -6.34 -11.70
C GLN A 120 -11.36 -5.37 -12.19
N VAL A 121 -11.77 -4.10 -12.32
CA VAL A 121 -10.89 -2.95 -12.57
C VAL A 121 -11.06 -1.97 -11.42
N ASP A 122 -9.95 -1.53 -10.85
CA ASP A 122 -9.88 -0.57 -9.75
C ASP A 122 -9.23 0.74 -10.23
N LEU A 123 -10.01 1.82 -10.24
CA LEU A 123 -9.50 3.17 -10.51
C LEU A 123 -9.10 3.81 -9.19
N MET A 124 -7.81 4.05 -9.02
CA MET A 124 -7.21 4.67 -7.84
C MET A 124 -6.98 6.15 -8.11
N PHE A 125 -7.71 7.01 -7.41
CA PHE A 125 -7.61 8.45 -7.56
C PHE A 125 -6.39 8.99 -6.81
N SER A 126 -5.64 9.85 -7.47
CA SER A 126 -4.46 10.51 -6.92
C SER A 126 -4.29 11.89 -7.54
N ASN A 127 -3.70 12.80 -6.81
CA ASN A 127 -3.31 14.10 -7.32
C ASN A 127 -1.92 14.08 -8.01
N ASP A 128 -1.23 12.94 -7.96
CA ASP A 128 0.11 12.77 -8.51
C ASP A 128 0.32 11.30 -8.92
N ILE A 129 0.42 11.09 -10.23
CA ILE A 129 0.53 9.75 -10.81
C ILE A 129 1.91 9.12 -10.54
N GLU A 130 2.98 9.91 -10.48
CA GLU A 130 4.32 9.41 -10.17
C GLU A 130 4.41 8.98 -8.70
N TYR A 131 3.76 9.71 -7.80
CA TYR A 131 3.63 9.30 -6.42
C TYR A 131 2.80 8.00 -6.28
N SER A 132 1.74 7.85 -7.03
CA SER A 132 0.95 6.60 -7.07
C SER A 132 1.79 5.42 -7.56
N LYS A 133 2.60 5.61 -8.60
CA LYS A 133 3.56 4.60 -9.05
C LYS A 133 4.55 4.24 -7.94
N PHE A 134 5.12 5.24 -7.26
CA PHE A 134 6.02 5.00 -6.14
C PHE A 134 5.37 4.15 -5.04
N MET A 135 4.11 4.37 -4.71
CA MET A 135 3.43 3.63 -3.64
C MET A 135 2.95 2.24 -4.07
N TYR A 136 2.46 2.07 -5.29
CA TYR A 136 1.80 0.83 -5.74
C TYR A 136 2.63 -0.01 -6.72
N HIS A 137 3.70 0.56 -7.28
CA HIS A 137 4.45 -0.05 -8.36
C HIS A 137 5.88 -0.38 -7.92
N SER A 138 6.10 -1.59 -7.43
CA SER A 138 7.45 -2.10 -7.16
C SER A 138 8.15 -2.43 -8.50
N PRO A 139 9.17 -1.68 -8.94
CA PRO A 139 9.80 -1.87 -10.25
C PRO A 139 10.40 -3.26 -10.45
N ASP A 140 11.05 -3.80 -9.43
CA ASP A 140 11.75 -5.09 -9.50
C ASP A 140 10.83 -6.29 -9.35
N TYR A 141 9.55 -6.03 -9.03
CA TYR A 141 8.60 -7.12 -8.95
C TYR A 141 8.43 -7.71 -10.35
N ARG A 142 8.95 -8.91 -10.59
CA ARG A 142 8.67 -9.73 -11.71
C ARG A 142 9.70 -10.07 -12.74
N ASN A 143 10.79 -9.43 -12.79
CA ASN A 143 11.89 -9.91 -13.64
C ASN A 143 12.68 -11.05 -12.98
N ASN A 144 12.06 -11.79 -12.04
CA ASN A 144 12.66 -12.73 -11.11
C ASN A 144 13.67 -12.09 -10.13
N GLU A 145 13.67 -10.78 -10.02
CA GLU A 145 14.54 -10.01 -9.13
C GLU A 145 13.93 -9.85 -7.74
N SER A 146 12.58 -9.89 -7.64
CA SER A 146 11.87 -9.88 -6.36
C SER A 146 10.83 -11.00 -6.26
N ASN A 147 10.85 -11.70 -5.13
CA ASN A 147 9.85 -12.71 -4.76
C ASN A 147 8.65 -12.12 -4.02
N PHE A 148 8.69 -10.82 -3.71
CA PHE A 148 7.68 -10.14 -2.91
C PHE A 148 6.88 -9.13 -3.74
N LYS A 149 5.55 -9.15 -3.56
CA LYS A 149 4.64 -8.16 -4.17
C LYS A 149 4.94 -6.75 -3.62
N GLY A 150 4.60 -5.72 -4.39
CA GLY A 150 4.76 -4.32 -3.99
C GLY A 150 4.15 -3.97 -2.63
N LEU A 151 3.08 -4.67 -2.23
CA LEU A 151 2.46 -4.51 -0.92
C LEU A 151 3.46 -4.67 0.24
N TYR A 152 4.36 -5.65 0.18
CA TYR A 152 5.34 -5.89 1.24
C TYR A 152 6.34 -4.73 1.37
N ARG A 153 6.83 -4.24 0.23
CA ARG A 153 7.70 -3.07 0.17
C ARG A 153 7.01 -1.81 0.70
N THR A 154 5.77 -1.54 0.25
CA THR A 154 5.03 -0.34 0.64
C THR A 154 4.65 -0.34 2.11
N ASN A 155 4.22 -1.49 2.66
CA ASN A 155 3.96 -1.60 4.09
C ASN A 155 5.23 -1.34 4.91
N LEU A 156 6.39 -1.86 4.47
CA LEU A 156 7.65 -1.60 5.15
C LEU A 156 8.02 -0.11 5.14
N LEU A 157 7.83 0.60 4.02
CA LEU A 157 8.04 2.06 3.95
C LEU A 157 7.12 2.82 4.90
N ILE A 158 5.84 2.43 4.98
CA ILE A 158 4.87 3.05 5.88
C ILE A 158 5.27 2.83 7.35
N ASP A 159 5.69 1.61 7.69
CA ASP A 159 6.13 1.29 9.05
C ASP A 159 7.43 2.03 9.39
N LEU A 160 8.42 2.06 8.47
CA LEU A 160 9.64 2.84 8.66
C LEU A 160 9.32 4.31 8.95
N ALA A 161 8.46 4.94 8.17
CA ALA A 161 8.05 6.33 8.43
C ALA A 161 7.40 6.49 9.81
N SER A 162 6.56 5.53 10.23
CA SER A 162 5.76 5.64 11.44
C SER A 162 6.56 5.52 12.75
N PHE A 163 7.76 4.95 12.71
CA PHE A 163 8.64 4.80 13.87
C PHE A 163 9.76 5.84 13.93
N ILE A 164 9.82 6.77 12.97
CA ILE A 164 10.76 7.90 13.05
C ILE A 164 10.40 8.77 14.27
N PRO A 165 11.36 9.08 15.15
CA PRO A 165 11.12 9.95 16.29
C PRO A 165 10.63 11.36 15.86
N THR A 166 9.58 11.88 16.50
CA THR A 166 9.00 13.19 16.17
C THR A 166 9.59 14.23 17.08
N ASN A 167 10.44 14.30 17.84
CA ASN A 167 10.90 15.34 18.78
C ASN A 167 9.76 16.07 19.56
N ILE A 168 8.53 15.58 19.45
CA ILE A 168 7.37 16.08 20.17
C ILE A 168 7.02 15.02 21.20
N PRO A 169 7.03 15.35 22.50
CA PRO A 169 6.77 14.35 23.54
C PRO A 169 5.32 13.88 23.49
N ASP A 170 5.14 12.59 23.70
CA ASP A 170 3.84 11.98 23.94
C ASP A 170 3.25 12.48 25.27
N VAL A 171 1.94 12.68 25.30
CA VAL A 171 1.24 13.11 26.52
C VAL A 171 0.49 11.91 27.12
N TYR A 172 0.68 11.73 28.40
CA TYR A 172 0.02 10.68 29.18
C TYR A 172 -0.85 11.33 30.26
N ASN A 173 -1.99 10.71 30.57
CA ASN A 173 -2.83 11.11 31.70
C ASN A 173 -2.26 10.57 33.05
N ASP A 174 -2.92 10.92 34.15
CA ASP A 174 -2.51 10.50 35.50
C ASP A 174 -2.50 8.96 35.71
N GLU A 175 -3.16 8.22 34.83
CA GLU A 175 -3.18 6.75 34.85
C GLU A 175 -2.12 6.15 33.91
N HIS A 176 -1.14 6.95 33.44
CA HIS A 176 -0.10 6.58 32.45
C HIS A 176 -0.65 6.05 31.13
N VAL A 177 -1.84 6.52 30.71
CA VAL A 177 -2.44 6.19 29.42
C VAL A 177 -2.09 7.26 28.40
N LEU A 178 -1.57 6.85 27.25
CA LEU A 178 -1.26 7.75 26.14
C LEU A 178 -2.54 8.42 25.63
N THR A 179 -2.62 9.74 25.76
CA THR A 179 -3.78 10.54 25.36
C THR A 179 -3.54 11.39 24.14
N ASP A 180 -2.30 11.75 23.90
CA ASP A 180 -1.93 12.66 22.83
C ASP A 180 -0.55 12.28 22.27
N PHE A 181 -0.43 12.14 20.96
CA PHE A 181 0.84 11.80 20.33
C PHE A 181 0.92 12.25 18.88
N TRP A 182 2.14 12.40 18.41
CA TRP A 182 2.48 12.73 17.04
C TRP A 182 3.24 11.57 16.40
N LYS A 183 2.94 11.29 15.13
CA LYS A 183 3.72 10.33 14.35
C LYS A 183 3.77 10.73 12.89
N TYR A 184 4.84 10.36 12.23
CA TYR A 184 4.90 10.44 10.77
C TYR A 184 4.01 9.37 10.15
N THR A 185 3.34 9.71 9.08
CA THR A 185 2.43 8.82 8.37
C THR A 185 2.64 9.00 6.88
N LEU A 186 3.04 7.94 6.21
CA LEU A 186 3.11 7.88 4.75
C LEU A 186 1.77 7.34 4.24
N THR A 187 1.09 8.12 3.40
CA THR A 187 -0.20 7.74 2.82
C THR A 187 -0.04 7.22 1.41
N TYR A 188 -1.00 6.45 0.92
CA TYR A 188 -0.94 5.88 -0.43
C TYR A 188 -1.16 6.92 -1.55
N ASP A 189 -1.83 8.04 -1.26
CA ASP A 189 -2.37 8.97 -2.25
C ASP A 189 -1.89 10.42 -2.10
N LYS A 190 -1.34 10.81 -0.94
CA LYS A 190 -1.10 12.23 -0.63
C LYS A 190 0.32 12.58 -0.20
N GLY A 191 1.14 11.61 0.17
CA GLY A 191 2.50 11.88 0.62
C GLY A 191 2.75 11.62 2.10
N LEU A 192 3.76 12.28 2.62
CA LEU A 192 4.21 12.20 4.00
C LEU A 192 3.57 13.30 4.85
N PHE A 193 3.04 12.90 6.00
CA PHE A 193 2.39 13.78 6.98
C PHE A 193 3.00 13.61 8.35
N LEU A 194 2.97 14.67 9.14
CA LEU A 194 3.07 14.59 10.59
C LEU A 194 1.65 14.63 11.16
N ARG A 195 1.20 13.50 11.69
CA ARG A 195 -0.17 13.29 12.17
C ARG A 195 -0.25 13.41 13.68
N HIS A 196 -1.15 14.27 14.16
CA HIS A 196 -1.50 14.43 15.55
C HIS A 196 -2.77 13.64 15.87
N LYS A 197 -2.73 12.81 16.91
CA LYS A 197 -3.89 12.05 17.38
C LYS A 197 -4.11 12.28 18.86
N THR A 198 -5.33 12.66 19.20
CA THR A 198 -5.81 12.78 20.57
C THR A 198 -6.84 11.69 20.84
N TYR A 199 -6.66 10.94 21.90
CA TYR A 199 -7.58 9.88 22.31
C TYR A 199 -8.43 10.27 23.52
N LYS A 200 -9.69 9.84 23.50
CA LYS A 200 -10.59 9.88 24.64
C LYS A 200 -10.76 8.47 25.20
N GLY A 201 -10.45 8.27 26.50
CA GLY A 201 -10.59 6.99 27.17
C GLY A 201 -9.27 6.26 27.39
N LYS A 202 -9.32 5.15 28.13
CA LYS A 202 -8.15 4.34 28.47
C LYS A 202 -7.71 3.49 27.28
N ARG A 203 -6.51 3.77 26.74
CA ARG A 203 -5.87 2.89 25.76
C ARG A 203 -5.53 1.57 26.46
N GLY A 204 -6.10 0.46 26.05
CA GLY A 204 -5.89 -0.86 26.66
C GLY A 204 -7.12 -1.44 27.37
N LEU A 205 -8.07 -0.61 27.79
CA LEU A 205 -9.39 -1.07 28.29
C LEU A 205 -10.47 -1.02 27.22
N LEU A 206 -10.31 -0.18 26.18
CA LEU A 206 -11.18 -0.18 25.01
C LEU A 206 -10.45 -0.88 23.87
N LYS A 207 -11.09 -1.86 23.24
CA LYS A 207 -10.57 -2.52 22.02
C LYS A 207 -10.28 -1.53 20.89
N ASN A 208 -10.93 -0.36 20.90
CA ASN A 208 -10.72 0.74 19.98
C ASN A 208 -10.79 2.07 20.74
N PRO A 209 -9.66 2.71 21.06
CA PRO A 209 -9.69 4.07 21.59
C PRO A 209 -10.33 5.00 20.55
N VAL A 210 -11.29 5.81 20.99
CA VAL A 210 -11.97 6.77 20.13
C VAL A 210 -11.01 7.92 19.86
N THR A 211 -10.61 8.11 18.60
CA THR A 211 -9.89 9.32 18.17
C THR A 211 -10.85 10.51 18.30
N VAL A 212 -10.47 11.51 19.10
CA VAL A 212 -11.28 12.72 19.31
C VAL A 212 -10.89 13.82 18.32
N LYS A 213 -9.60 13.89 18.02
CA LYS A 213 -9.04 14.88 17.12
C LYS A 213 -7.91 14.24 16.32
N GLU A 214 -7.89 14.53 15.04
CA GLU A 214 -6.81 14.16 14.13
C GLU A 214 -6.50 15.40 13.29
N ASP A 215 -5.28 15.93 13.43
CA ASP A 215 -4.76 17.02 12.61
C ASP A 215 -3.55 16.49 11.84
N ASP A 216 -3.60 16.65 10.53
CA ASP A 216 -2.50 16.27 9.64
C ASP A 216 -1.76 17.50 9.16
N LYS A 217 -0.46 17.57 9.45
CA LYS A 217 0.44 18.55 8.84
C LYS A 217 1.13 17.89 7.66
N PHE A 218 0.79 18.33 6.45
CA PHE A 218 1.47 17.91 5.24
C PHE A 218 2.94 18.29 5.28
N ILE A 219 3.82 17.37 4.89
CA ILE A 219 5.27 17.58 4.82
C ILE A 219 5.68 17.66 3.35
N THR A 220 5.53 16.56 2.60
CA THR A 220 5.91 16.51 1.19
C THR A 220 5.26 15.32 0.47
N ASN A 221 5.10 15.43 -0.84
CA ASN A 221 4.83 14.32 -1.75
C ASN A 221 5.98 14.11 -2.75
N ASP A 222 7.06 14.86 -2.64
CA ASP A 222 8.26 14.61 -3.43
C ASP A 222 8.90 13.28 -3.00
N ILE A 223 9.03 12.36 -3.96
CA ILE A 223 9.52 11.01 -3.71
C ILE A 223 10.95 11.01 -3.17
N ASN A 224 11.81 11.87 -3.69
CA ASN A 224 13.21 11.93 -3.26
C ASN A 224 13.33 12.48 -1.83
N GLU A 225 12.53 13.49 -1.49
CA GLU A 225 12.45 14.01 -0.13
C GLU A 225 11.92 12.95 0.85
N ILE A 226 10.90 12.19 0.46
CA ILE A 226 10.35 11.08 1.25
C ILE A 226 11.40 10.01 1.49
N ILE A 227 12.11 9.58 0.44
CA ILE A 227 13.17 8.57 0.54
C ILE A 227 14.27 9.03 1.49
N LYS A 228 14.78 10.24 1.31
CA LYS A 228 15.81 10.81 2.19
C LYS A 228 15.30 10.98 3.62
N PHE A 229 14.05 11.36 3.79
CA PHE A 229 13.45 11.49 5.11
C PHE A 229 13.37 10.14 5.83
N ILE A 230 12.95 9.07 5.15
CA ILE A 230 12.75 7.74 5.74
C ILE A 230 14.07 6.98 5.89
N LEU A 231 14.95 7.04 4.91
CA LEU A 231 16.13 6.18 4.85
C LEU A 231 17.45 6.91 5.14
N GLY A 232 17.57 8.18 4.77
CA GLY A 232 18.76 9.00 4.91
C GLY A 232 19.24 9.62 3.60
N GLU A 233 20.16 10.59 3.70
CA GLU A 233 20.60 11.42 2.56
C GLU A 233 21.25 10.66 1.41
N THR A 234 21.84 9.49 1.70
CA THR A 234 22.50 8.65 0.68
C THR A 234 21.55 7.72 -0.04
N ALA A 235 20.32 7.58 0.45
CA ALA A 235 19.33 6.71 -0.16
C ALA A 235 18.83 7.27 -1.50
N THR A 236 18.55 6.38 -2.42
CA THR A 236 18.08 6.66 -3.77
C THR A 236 16.78 5.92 -4.07
N PHE A 237 16.15 6.26 -5.19
CA PHE A 237 14.95 5.57 -5.63
C PHE A 237 15.17 4.06 -5.79
N THR A 238 16.33 3.63 -6.27
CA THR A 238 16.65 2.21 -6.48
C THR A 238 16.68 1.39 -5.19
N ASP A 239 17.01 2.01 -4.06
CA ASP A 239 17.00 1.35 -2.75
C ASP A 239 15.58 1.02 -2.27
N THR A 240 14.57 1.55 -2.94
CA THR A 240 13.15 1.30 -2.66
C THR A 240 12.43 0.49 -3.73
N ASN A 241 13.13 -0.09 -4.71
CA ASN A 241 12.51 -0.78 -5.85
C ASN A 241 11.77 -2.06 -5.47
N SER A 242 12.22 -2.74 -4.42
CA SER A 242 11.61 -3.97 -3.92
C SER A 242 11.66 -4.04 -2.40
N PHE A 243 11.01 -5.05 -1.84
CA PHE A 243 11.14 -5.38 -0.42
C PHE A 243 12.59 -5.72 -0.07
N GLU A 244 13.25 -6.49 -0.93
CA GLU A 244 14.62 -6.95 -0.73
C GLU A 244 15.60 -5.77 -0.71
N THR A 245 15.58 -4.89 -1.72
CA THR A 245 16.48 -3.73 -1.78
C THR A 245 16.28 -2.81 -0.59
N LEU A 246 15.03 -2.65 -0.14
CA LEU A 246 14.71 -1.83 1.02
C LEU A 246 15.25 -2.45 2.33
N ILE A 247 15.11 -3.75 2.52
CA ILE A 247 15.67 -4.46 3.68
C ILE A 247 17.21 -4.38 3.67
N ASP A 248 17.84 -4.60 2.52
CA ASP A 248 19.30 -4.53 2.40
C ASP A 248 19.80 -3.11 2.75
N PHE A 249 19.09 -2.07 2.33
CA PHE A 249 19.45 -0.70 2.70
C PHE A 249 19.28 -0.44 4.20
N VAL A 250 18.16 -0.88 4.79
CA VAL A 250 17.87 -0.69 6.24
C VAL A 250 18.93 -1.36 7.11
N PHE A 251 19.48 -2.50 6.69
CA PHE A 251 20.58 -3.17 7.39
C PHE A 251 21.98 -2.78 6.88
N SER A 252 22.10 -1.68 6.16
CA SER A 252 23.37 -1.11 5.76
C SER A 252 23.88 -0.05 6.75
N LYS A 253 25.16 0.30 6.64
CA LYS A 253 25.74 1.42 7.40
C LYS A 253 25.19 2.81 6.98
N ASN A 254 24.44 2.84 5.88
CA ASN A 254 23.90 4.06 5.30
C ASN A 254 22.53 4.44 5.86
N TYR A 255 21.87 3.52 6.56
CA TYR A 255 20.57 3.81 7.18
C TYR A 255 20.77 4.80 8.35
N LYS A 256 19.95 5.83 8.36
CA LYS A 256 20.18 7.02 9.20
C LYS A 256 19.72 6.83 10.66
N TYR A 257 18.79 5.91 10.91
CA TYR A 257 18.23 5.71 12.25
C TYR A 257 18.89 4.55 12.98
N ASP A 258 18.76 4.57 14.30
CA ASP A 258 19.38 3.58 15.17
C ASP A 258 18.63 2.23 15.17
N ASN A 259 19.24 1.26 15.80
CA ASN A 259 18.74 -0.12 15.88
C ASN A 259 17.37 -0.21 16.56
N THR A 260 17.06 0.68 17.51
CA THR A 260 15.76 0.70 18.21
C THR A 260 14.62 0.96 17.24
N VAL A 261 14.81 1.90 16.30
CA VAL A 261 13.84 2.17 15.23
C VAL A 261 13.64 0.92 14.38
N ILE A 262 14.73 0.30 13.91
CA ILE A 262 14.67 -0.90 13.07
C ILE A 262 13.89 -2.04 13.76
N PHE A 263 14.20 -2.31 15.02
CA PHE A 263 13.53 -3.40 15.75
C PHE A 263 12.05 -3.12 16.01
N ASN A 264 11.69 -1.89 16.31
CA ASN A 264 10.28 -1.51 16.46
C ASN A 264 9.51 -1.67 15.14
N VAL A 265 10.11 -1.27 14.01
CA VAL A 265 9.56 -1.50 12.67
C VAL A 265 9.37 -2.98 12.40
N LEU A 266 10.40 -3.80 12.62
CA LEU A 266 10.33 -5.24 12.38
C LEU A 266 9.27 -5.93 13.25
N LYS A 267 9.16 -5.53 14.51
CA LYS A 267 8.15 -6.07 15.42
C LYS A 267 6.73 -5.80 14.92
N GLU A 268 6.43 -4.58 14.46
CA GLU A 268 5.12 -4.24 13.91
C GLU A 268 4.89 -4.95 12.57
N TYR A 269 5.87 -4.87 11.67
CA TYR A 269 5.81 -5.46 10.34
C TYR A 269 5.56 -6.98 10.36
N LEU A 270 6.29 -7.73 11.19
CA LEU A 270 6.14 -9.17 11.32
C LEU A 270 4.83 -9.59 12.01
N ASN A 271 4.21 -8.70 12.77
CA ASN A 271 2.90 -8.94 13.41
C ASN A 271 1.71 -8.56 12.52
N ASP A 272 1.94 -7.95 11.35
CA ASP A 272 0.87 -7.57 10.43
C ASP A 272 0.22 -8.80 9.79
N LYS A 273 -1.09 -8.93 9.98
CA LYS A 273 -1.89 -10.03 9.44
C LYS A 273 -1.86 -10.13 7.91
N ARG A 274 -1.53 -9.01 7.22
CA ARG A 274 -1.42 -8.97 5.76
C ARG A 274 -0.22 -9.75 5.23
N HIS A 275 0.76 -10.03 6.09
CA HIS A 275 2.00 -10.72 5.73
C HIS A 275 1.99 -12.23 6.01
N LYS A 276 0.90 -12.78 6.57
CA LYS A 276 0.82 -14.18 7.03
C LYS A 276 1.22 -15.19 5.97
N ASP A 277 0.77 -15.00 4.74
CA ASP A 277 1.01 -15.94 3.64
C ASP A 277 2.49 -16.07 3.28
N LYS A 278 3.29 -15.05 3.62
CA LYS A 278 4.71 -14.93 3.25
C LYS A 278 5.63 -14.73 4.45
N ILE A 279 5.14 -14.88 5.66
CA ILE A 279 5.89 -14.55 6.88
C ILE A 279 7.20 -15.31 6.99
N LEU A 280 7.24 -16.58 6.61
CA LEU A 280 8.46 -17.41 6.65
C LEU A 280 9.48 -16.96 5.60
N ASP A 281 9.02 -16.60 4.40
CA ASP A 281 9.90 -16.09 3.34
C ASP A 281 10.48 -14.73 3.75
N ILE A 282 9.66 -13.85 4.34
CA ILE A 282 10.06 -12.55 4.89
C ILE A 282 11.15 -12.75 5.97
N ILE A 283 10.90 -13.59 6.96
CA ILE A 283 11.85 -13.88 8.05
C ILE A 283 13.14 -14.46 7.48
N SER A 284 13.03 -15.37 6.51
CA SER A 284 14.20 -15.98 5.88
C SER A 284 15.07 -14.93 5.17
N TYR A 285 14.45 -13.97 4.49
CA TYR A 285 15.18 -12.90 3.83
C TYR A 285 15.85 -11.95 4.84
N ILE A 286 15.10 -11.49 5.83
CA ILE A 286 15.62 -10.63 6.91
C ILE A 286 16.80 -11.30 7.61
N ASN A 287 16.72 -12.60 7.91
CA ASN A 287 17.81 -13.34 8.51
C ASN A 287 19.09 -13.31 7.66
N LYS A 288 19.00 -13.38 6.34
CA LYS A 288 20.15 -13.27 5.45
C LYS A 288 20.76 -11.88 5.44
N ALA A 289 19.91 -10.85 5.36
CA ALA A 289 20.36 -9.46 5.32
C ALA A 289 21.04 -9.05 6.63
N ILE A 290 20.54 -9.53 7.77
CA ILE A 290 20.99 -9.12 9.09
C ILE A 290 22.29 -9.81 9.55
N VAL A 291 22.67 -10.96 8.99
CA VAL A 291 23.83 -11.76 9.45
C VAL A 291 25.12 -10.96 9.54
N ASN A 292 25.35 -10.04 8.59
CA ASN A 292 26.56 -9.22 8.54
C ASN A 292 26.42 -7.90 9.33
N TRP A 293 25.25 -7.60 9.85
CA TRP A 293 24.93 -6.36 10.54
C TRP A 293 24.79 -6.55 12.06
N LEU A 294 24.45 -7.77 12.51
CA LEU A 294 24.29 -8.09 13.93
C LEU A 294 25.62 -8.08 14.67
N ASP A 295 25.72 -7.20 15.63
CA ASP A 295 26.66 -7.31 16.74
C ASP A 295 26.02 -8.04 17.95
N ASP A 296 26.81 -8.37 18.96
CA ASP A 296 26.34 -9.10 20.12
C ASP A 296 25.24 -8.33 20.90
N SER A 297 25.24 -7.00 20.84
CA SER A 297 24.27 -6.15 21.54
C SER A 297 22.88 -6.17 20.88
N ASN A 298 22.82 -6.36 19.56
CA ASN A 298 21.58 -6.34 18.77
C ASN A 298 20.96 -7.73 18.63
N LYS A 299 21.76 -8.77 18.84
CA LYS A 299 21.36 -10.17 18.60
C LYS A 299 20.21 -10.62 19.51
N GLU A 300 20.29 -10.30 20.80
CA GLU A 300 19.21 -10.66 21.75
C GLU A 300 17.89 -9.95 21.41
N LEU A 301 17.97 -8.68 21.03
CA LEU A 301 16.82 -7.86 20.65
C LEU A 301 16.14 -8.42 19.40
N TYR A 302 16.94 -8.83 18.40
CA TYR A 302 16.44 -9.45 17.18
C TYR A 302 15.80 -10.82 17.44
N ILE A 303 16.44 -11.67 18.24
CA ILE A 303 15.90 -12.98 18.62
C ILE A 303 14.55 -12.79 19.36
N SER A 304 14.45 -11.78 20.21
CA SER A 304 13.19 -11.45 20.90
C SER A 304 12.06 -11.09 19.91
N CYS A 305 12.34 -10.27 18.90
CA CYS A 305 11.37 -9.94 17.84
C CYS A 305 10.90 -11.17 17.06
N LEU A 306 11.83 -12.04 16.67
CA LEU A 306 11.51 -13.26 15.93
C LEU A 306 10.72 -14.25 16.78
N THR A 307 11.12 -14.44 18.04
CA THR A 307 10.48 -15.40 18.94
C THR A 307 9.02 -15.04 19.19
N GLU A 308 8.70 -13.76 19.38
CA GLU A 308 7.33 -13.30 19.57
C GLU A 308 6.45 -13.55 18.33
N SER A 309 7.00 -13.33 17.13
CA SER A 309 6.28 -13.55 15.86
C SER A 309 6.13 -15.05 15.55
N LEU A 310 7.20 -15.83 15.71
CA LEU A 310 7.18 -17.27 15.46
C LEU A 310 6.34 -18.05 16.48
N LEU A 311 6.30 -17.64 17.73
CA LEU A 311 5.44 -18.27 18.74
C LEU A 311 3.96 -18.14 18.38
N LYS A 312 3.54 -17.01 17.84
CA LYS A 312 2.16 -16.81 17.39
C LYS A 312 1.80 -17.74 16.23
N GLU A 313 2.71 -17.94 15.28
CA GLU A 313 2.50 -18.84 14.12
C GLU A 313 2.54 -20.32 14.55
N ILE A 314 3.46 -20.72 15.43
CA ILE A 314 3.55 -22.10 15.96
C ILE A 314 2.28 -22.45 16.75
N ILE A 315 1.74 -21.54 17.55
CA ILE A 315 0.49 -21.74 18.31
C ILE A 315 -0.68 -21.89 17.33
N PHE A 316 -0.73 -21.07 16.26
CA PHE A 316 -1.78 -21.14 15.24
C PHE A 316 -1.74 -22.46 14.46
N ILE A 317 -0.53 -22.92 14.05
CA ILE A 317 -0.36 -24.22 13.38
C ILE A 317 -0.76 -25.39 14.29
N LYS A 318 -0.43 -25.34 15.57
CA LYS A 318 -0.85 -26.38 16.55
C LYS A 318 -2.36 -26.45 16.76
N ILE A 319 -3.06 -25.29 16.67
CA ILE A 319 -4.54 -25.27 16.80
C ILE A 319 -5.23 -25.81 15.54
N ILE A 320 -4.59 -25.74 14.38
CA ILE A 320 -5.14 -26.29 13.12
C ILE A 320 -4.88 -27.81 12.99
N ILE A 321 -3.84 -28.33 13.65
CA ILE A 321 -3.47 -29.76 13.58
C ILE A 321 -4.12 -30.59 14.70
N LEU A 322 -4.68 -29.98 15.73
CA LEU A 322 -5.51 -30.59 16.77
C LEU A 322 -7.00 -30.40 16.47
#